data_d2ec2fe84c060b614367176eb57179b6
#
_entry.id   d2ec2fe84c060b614367176eb57179b6
#
_cell.length_a   1.000
_cell.length_b   1.000
_cell.length_c   1.000
_cell.angle_alpha   90.00
_cell.angle_beta   90.00
_cell.angle_gamma   90.00
#
_symmetry.space_group_name_H-M   'P 1'
#
loop_
_entity.id
_entity.type
_entity.pdbx_description
1 polymer ?
#
loop_
_entity_poly.entity_id
_entity_poly.type
_entity_poly.pdbx_seq_one_letter_code
_entity_poly.pdbx_strand_id
1 'polypeptide(L)'
;MSDSMMRRPLSSSKKGFAFTAFICLFSVGLSSLSYAGEMLHWKDAWVRSMPLGAQVSAAYGMLMNHSDQTVTLSTVSSEISGTAEMHEVIAEGDQRRMAELESIDIAPHETLIFEPGGRHIMLLDIAAPPIEGETVEICAISAAGTRACTEAAVRRQAPEAQESHANHH
;
A
#
# COMPACT_ATOMS: atom_id res chain seq x y z
N MET A 1 -48.99 -68.24 46.21
CA MET A 1 -49.95 -67.93 47.28
C MET A 1 -50.01 -66.44 47.36
N SER A 2 -51.18 -65.87 47.01
CA SER A 2 -51.89 -64.66 47.45
C SER A 2 -51.13 -63.36 47.23
N ASP A 3 -51.51 -62.62 46.26
CA ASP A 3 -52.76 -61.82 46.14
C ASP A 3 -52.71 -60.58 46.99
N SER A 4 -52.70 -59.43 46.39
CA SER A 4 -53.69 -58.32 46.62
C SER A 4 -53.28 -57.07 45.94
N MET A 5 -53.74 -56.78 44.83
CA MET A 5 -54.55 -55.72 44.28
C MET A 5 -54.82 -54.60 45.30
N MET A 6 -54.42 -53.38 44.97
CA MET A 6 -55.30 -52.21 45.26
C MET A 6 -55.03 -51.02 44.32
N ARG A 7 -56.13 -50.55 43.77
CA ARG A 7 -56.26 -49.52 42.72
C ARG A 7 -56.32 -48.10 43.32
N ARG A 8 -55.69 -47.15 42.58
CA ARG A 8 -56.11 -45.77 42.23
C ARG A 8 -56.48 -44.74 43.34
N PRO A 9 -56.38 -43.41 43.04
CA PRO A 9 -56.85 -42.72 41.83
C PRO A 9 -55.94 -41.62 41.26
N LEU A 10 -56.32 -41.17 40.06
CA LEU A 10 -55.84 -40.04 39.27
C LEU A 10 -56.03 -38.69 40.04
N SER A 11 -54.98 -37.85 40.00
CA SER A 11 -55.16 -36.41 40.20
C SER A 11 -54.56 -35.67 38.98
N SER A 12 -55.46 -35.11 38.21
CA SER A 12 -55.16 -34.20 37.10
C SER A 12 -54.78 -32.86 37.66
N SER A 13 -53.53 -32.43 37.47
CA SER A 13 -53.13 -31.03 37.69
C SER A 13 -52.61 -30.45 36.39
N LYS A 14 -53.45 -29.69 35.71
CA LYS A 14 -53.13 -28.82 34.60
C LYS A 14 -52.23 -27.69 35.11
N LYS A 15 -50.95 -27.73 34.88
CA LYS A 15 -50.06 -26.58 35.03
C LYS A 15 -49.70 -26.06 33.66
N GLY A 16 -50.19 -24.85 33.37
CA GLY A 16 -49.97 -24.13 32.14
C GLY A 16 -48.49 -23.91 31.87
N PHE A 17 -48.11 -24.28 30.67
CA PHE A 17 -46.76 -24.03 30.11
C PHE A 17 -46.75 -22.58 29.60
N ALA A 18 -46.24 -21.68 30.42
CA ALA A 18 -45.93 -20.33 29.95
C ALA A 18 -44.76 -20.37 29.01
N PHE A 19 -45.05 -20.24 27.72
CA PHE A 19 -44.03 -20.15 26.66
C PHE A 19 -43.43 -18.74 26.72
N THR A 20 -42.33 -18.58 27.48
CA THR A 20 -41.56 -17.34 27.47
C THR A 20 -40.76 -17.32 26.18
N ALA A 21 -41.24 -16.58 25.18
CA ALA A 21 -40.52 -16.34 23.96
C ALA A 21 -39.28 -15.44 24.27
N PHE A 22 -38.10 -16.06 24.33
CA PHE A 22 -36.84 -15.37 24.44
C PHE A 22 -36.50 -14.84 23.03
N ILE A 23 -36.83 -13.58 22.76
CA ILE A 23 -36.43 -12.88 21.54
C ILE A 23 -34.94 -12.57 21.69
N CYS A 24 -34.08 -13.43 21.15
CA CYS A 24 -32.68 -13.10 20.89
C CYS A 24 -32.62 -12.02 19.80
N LEU A 25 -32.45 -10.75 20.22
CA LEU A 25 -32.03 -9.68 19.33
C LEU A 25 -30.62 -9.98 18.83
N PHE A 26 -30.54 -10.59 17.66
CA PHE A 26 -29.29 -10.79 16.93
C PHE A 26 -28.92 -9.41 16.36
N SER A 27 -28.12 -8.65 17.13
CA SER A 27 -27.51 -7.41 16.65
C SER A 27 -26.50 -7.77 15.56
N VAL A 28 -26.92 -7.75 14.31
CA VAL A 28 -26.03 -7.79 13.16
C VAL A 28 -25.27 -6.48 13.17
N GLY A 29 -24.08 -6.47 13.80
CA GLY A 29 -23.13 -5.39 13.66
C GLY A 29 -22.76 -5.28 12.18
N LEU A 30 -23.25 -4.25 11.50
CA LEU A 30 -22.70 -3.81 10.21
C LEU A 30 -21.27 -3.38 10.50
N SER A 31 -20.32 -4.29 10.31
CA SER A 31 -18.92 -3.93 10.16
C SER A 31 -18.84 -3.11 8.88
N SER A 32 -18.74 -1.80 9.03
CA SER A 32 -18.37 -0.90 7.93
C SER A 32 -17.02 -1.37 7.45
N LEU A 33 -16.96 -2.08 6.32
CA LEU A 33 -15.73 -2.21 5.55
C LEU A 33 -15.38 -0.78 5.14
N SER A 34 -14.52 -0.14 5.95
CA SER A 34 -13.80 1.04 5.49
C SER A 34 -12.99 0.59 4.28
N TYR A 35 -13.47 0.92 3.10
CA TYR A 35 -12.68 0.97 1.90
C TYR A 35 -11.64 2.07 2.17
N ALA A 36 -10.50 1.69 2.72
CA ALA A 36 -9.32 2.55 2.72
C ALA A 36 -8.96 2.69 1.23
N GLY A 37 -9.51 3.72 0.58
CA GLY A 37 -9.06 4.14 -0.73
C GLY A 37 -7.53 4.22 -0.67
N GLU A 38 -6.89 3.79 -1.73
CA GLU A 38 -5.44 3.74 -1.86
C GLU A 38 -4.88 5.13 -1.55
N MET A 39 -4.38 5.31 -0.29
CA MET A 39 -3.96 6.64 0.21
C MET A 39 -2.77 7.18 -0.57
N LEU A 40 -1.89 6.28 -1.05
CA LEU A 40 -0.74 6.59 -1.88
C LEU A 40 -0.93 5.96 -3.26
N HIS A 41 -0.63 6.71 -4.29
CA HIS A 41 -0.71 6.25 -5.67
C HIS A 41 0.51 6.69 -6.47
N TRP A 42 1.11 5.74 -7.20
CA TRP A 42 2.19 6.01 -8.13
C TRP A 42 1.65 6.48 -9.48
N LYS A 43 2.34 7.47 -10.06
CA LYS A 43 2.12 7.93 -11.42
C LYS A 43 3.44 8.03 -12.16
N ASP A 44 3.47 7.61 -13.44
CA ASP A 44 4.60 7.71 -14.36
C ASP A 44 5.90 7.10 -13.79
N ALA A 45 5.79 6.02 -13.00
CA ALA A 45 6.92 5.33 -12.40
C ALA A 45 7.79 4.67 -13.46
N TRP A 46 9.11 4.80 -13.31
CA TRP A 46 10.08 4.18 -14.20
C TRP A 46 11.40 3.87 -13.49
N VAL A 47 12.10 2.86 -13.99
CA VAL A 47 13.41 2.44 -13.51
C VAL A 47 14.43 2.67 -14.61
N ARG A 48 15.62 3.15 -14.23
CA ARG A 48 16.69 3.38 -15.19
C ARG A 48 17.27 2.07 -15.69
N SER A 49 17.28 1.86 -17.01
CA SER A 49 17.98 0.76 -17.65
C SER A 49 19.50 0.91 -17.45
N MET A 50 20.18 -0.17 -17.10
CA MET A 50 21.61 -0.18 -16.79
C MET A 50 22.36 -1.16 -17.68
N PRO A 51 23.67 -0.92 -17.92
CA PRO A 51 24.53 -1.85 -18.65
C PRO A 51 24.67 -3.19 -17.91
N LEU A 52 25.03 -4.24 -18.65
CA LEU A 52 25.33 -5.55 -18.07
C LEU A 52 26.43 -5.42 -16.99
N GLY A 53 26.21 -6.08 -15.86
CA GLY A 53 27.14 -6.07 -14.71
C GLY A 53 26.94 -4.90 -13.75
N ALA A 54 26.01 -3.96 -14.00
CA ALA A 54 25.65 -2.95 -13.02
C ALA A 54 24.95 -3.60 -11.83
N GLN A 55 25.34 -3.21 -10.62
CA GLN A 55 24.73 -3.66 -9.36
C GLN A 55 23.86 -2.58 -8.72
N VAL A 56 23.73 -1.43 -9.37
CA VAL A 56 22.96 -0.27 -8.87
C VAL A 56 22.13 0.30 -10.00
N SER A 57 20.90 0.68 -9.70
CA SER A 57 20.01 1.44 -10.58
C SER A 57 19.27 2.50 -9.78
N ALA A 58 18.37 3.23 -10.42
CA ALA A 58 17.51 4.20 -9.77
C ALA A 58 16.09 4.14 -10.29
N ALA A 59 15.13 4.35 -9.39
CA ALA A 59 13.71 4.46 -9.72
C ALA A 59 13.22 5.89 -9.48
N TYR A 60 12.24 6.29 -10.28
CA TYR A 60 11.67 7.63 -10.36
C TYR A 60 10.17 7.56 -10.55
N GLY A 61 9.49 8.69 -10.40
CA GLY A 61 8.05 8.81 -10.61
C GLY A 61 7.43 9.82 -9.65
N MET A 62 6.12 9.87 -9.64
CA MET A 62 5.35 10.72 -8.74
C MET A 62 4.56 9.86 -7.78
N LEU A 63 4.68 10.09 -6.47
CA LEU A 63 3.90 9.44 -5.44
C LEU A 63 2.90 10.44 -4.87
N MET A 64 1.62 10.20 -5.10
CA MET A 64 0.53 11.11 -4.74
C MET A 64 -0.12 10.65 -3.43
N ASN A 65 -0.28 11.56 -2.48
CA ASN A 65 -1.08 11.34 -1.29
C ASN A 65 -2.52 11.81 -1.54
N HIS A 66 -3.47 10.89 -1.68
CA HIS A 66 -4.89 11.21 -1.90
C HIS A 66 -5.71 11.36 -0.60
N SER A 67 -5.06 11.25 0.56
CA SER A 67 -5.74 11.36 1.85
C SER A 67 -5.75 12.80 2.39
N ASP A 68 -6.62 13.04 3.36
CA ASP A 68 -6.69 14.30 4.11
C ASP A 68 -5.68 14.36 5.29
N GLN A 69 -4.75 13.42 5.34
CA GLN A 69 -3.75 13.27 6.41
C GLN A 69 -2.35 13.32 5.80
N THR A 70 -1.37 13.82 6.57
CA THR A 70 0.04 13.65 6.23
C THR A 70 0.41 12.16 6.30
N VAL A 71 1.08 11.66 5.26
CA VAL A 71 1.60 10.30 5.20
C VAL A 71 3.11 10.35 5.25
N THR A 72 3.71 9.72 6.26
CA THR A 72 5.17 9.57 6.35
C THR A 72 5.61 8.33 5.57
N LEU A 73 6.28 8.53 4.44
CA LEU A 73 6.96 7.48 3.69
C LEU A 73 8.24 7.08 4.44
N SER A 74 8.36 5.83 4.85
CA SER A 74 9.48 5.34 5.66
C SER A 74 10.32 4.28 4.97
N THR A 75 9.78 3.62 3.95
CA THR A 75 10.47 2.53 3.28
C THR A 75 10.07 2.48 1.81
N VAL A 76 11.04 2.12 0.98
CA VAL A 76 10.83 1.76 -0.42
C VAL A 76 11.38 0.37 -0.67
N SER A 77 10.85 -0.35 -1.64
CA SER A 77 11.35 -1.67 -2.01
C SER A 77 11.15 -1.95 -3.50
N SER A 78 11.95 -2.86 -4.03
CA SER A 78 11.79 -3.38 -5.39
C SER A 78 12.12 -4.87 -5.40
N GLU A 79 11.50 -5.61 -6.30
CA GLU A 79 11.74 -7.05 -6.47
C GLU A 79 13.15 -7.37 -7.01
N ILE A 80 13.81 -6.44 -7.70
CA ILE A 80 15.12 -6.65 -8.32
C ILE A 80 16.29 -6.27 -7.43
N SER A 81 16.08 -5.58 -6.30
CA SER A 81 17.15 -5.07 -5.44
C SER A 81 17.17 -5.75 -4.08
N GLY A 82 18.38 -5.98 -3.55
CA GLY A 82 18.57 -6.41 -2.16
C GLY A 82 18.23 -5.31 -1.16
N THR A 83 18.48 -4.05 -1.55
CA THR A 83 18.18 -2.85 -0.76
C THR A 83 17.64 -1.75 -1.66
N ALA A 84 16.67 -0.99 -1.18
CA ALA A 84 16.19 0.23 -1.83
C ALA A 84 16.20 1.37 -0.81
N GLU A 85 16.72 2.53 -1.20
CA GLU A 85 16.93 3.69 -0.34
C GLU A 85 16.39 4.96 -1.01
N MET A 86 15.83 5.86 -0.21
CA MET A 86 15.44 7.19 -0.68
C MET A 86 16.62 8.14 -0.57
N HIS A 87 16.96 8.81 -1.65
CA HIS A 87 18.05 9.76 -1.70
C HIS A 87 17.59 11.12 -2.24
N GLU A 88 18.33 12.17 -1.86
CA GLU A 88 18.17 13.52 -2.40
C GLU A 88 19.52 14.07 -2.84
N VAL A 89 19.54 14.75 -3.99
CA VAL A 89 20.72 15.49 -4.45
C VAL A 89 20.70 16.90 -3.86
N ILE A 90 21.65 17.17 -2.98
CA ILE A 90 21.83 18.47 -2.34
C ILE A 90 22.91 19.24 -3.09
N ALA A 91 22.63 20.47 -3.50
CA ALA A 91 23.60 21.39 -4.07
C ALA A 91 24.24 22.22 -2.96
N GLU A 92 25.57 22.13 -2.82
CA GLU A 92 26.39 22.91 -1.88
C GLU A 92 27.43 23.73 -2.69
N GLY A 93 27.07 24.95 -3.09
CA GLY A 93 27.89 25.74 -4.02
C GLY A 93 27.99 25.06 -5.38
N ASP A 94 29.21 24.80 -5.84
CA ASP A 94 29.49 24.11 -7.12
C ASP A 94 29.51 22.58 -6.99
N GLN A 95 29.30 22.03 -5.79
CA GLN A 95 29.31 20.60 -5.55
C GLN A 95 27.89 20.04 -5.41
N ARG A 96 27.74 18.80 -5.82
CA ARG A 96 26.51 18.03 -5.60
C ARG A 96 26.86 16.80 -4.78
N ARG A 97 26.09 16.58 -3.74
CA ARG A 97 26.20 15.37 -2.91
C ARG A 97 24.84 14.68 -2.81
N MET A 98 24.83 13.38 -2.79
CA MET A 98 23.65 12.59 -2.44
C MET A 98 23.58 12.40 -0.92
N ALA A 99 22.39 12.55 -0.38
CA ALA A 99 22.09 12.23 1.01
C ALA A 99 20.92 11.25 1.06
N GLU A 100 21.06 10.25 1.91
CA GLU A 100 19.99 9.32 2.22
C GLU A 100 18.93 10.02 3.08
N LEU A 101 17.68 9.71 2.83
CA LEU A 101 16.52 10.18 3.56
C LEU A 101 15.87 9.00 4.29
N GLU A 102 15.86 9.01 5.62
CA GLU A 102 15.24 7.96 6.42
C GLU A 102 13.71 7.95 6.27
N SER A 103 13.12 9.11 6.07
CA SER A 103 11.68 9.27 5.83
C SER A 103 11.36 10.57 5.11
N ILE A 104 10.18 10.63 4.50
CA ILE A 104 9.66 11.82 3.81
C ILE A 104 8.20 12.00 4.19
N ASP A 105 7.83 13.16 4.72
CA ASP A 105 6.43 13.51 4.95
C ASP A 105 5.80 14.02 3.66
N ILE A 106 4.65 13.47 3.31
CA ILE A 106 3.84 13.85 2.15
C ILE A 106 2.54 14.46 2.71
N ALA A 107 2.38 15.78 2.56
CA ALA A 107 1.21 16.48 3.07
C ALA A 107 -0.10 15.98 2.39
N PRO A 108 -1.27 16.28 2.96
CA PRO A 108 -2.54 15.99 2.31
C PRO A 108 -2.59 16.51 0.87
N HIS A 109 -2.99 15.66 -0.07
CA HIS A 109 -3.10 15.97 -1.51
C HIS A 109 -1.80 16.42 -2.19
N GLU A 110 -0.65 16.25 -1.52
CA GLU A 110 0.66 16.55 -2.09
C GLU A 110 1.11 15.42 -3.02
N THR A 111 1.93 15.81 -4.00
CA THR A 111 2.67 14.91 -4.88
C THR A 111 4.15 15.00 -4.57
N LEU A 112 4.72 13.90 -4.06
CA LEU A 112 6.16 13.74 -3.93
C LEU A 112 6.76 13.33 -5.27
N ILE A 113 7.76 14.07 -5.75
CA ILE A 113 8.41 13.84 -7.04
C ILE A 113 9.78 13.20 -6.82
N PHE A 114 9.99 12.05 -7.48
CA PHE A 114 11.29 11.42 -7.64
C PHE A 114 11.75 11.61 -9.08
N GLU A 115 12.87 12.34 -9.28
CA GLU A 115 13.37 12.74 -10.60
C GLU A 115 14.90 12.70 -10.67
N PRO A 116 15.49 12.53 -11.86
CA PRO A 116 16.92 12.62 -12.05
C PRO A 116 17.47 13.98 -11.61
N GLY A 117 18.48 13.96 -10.71
CA GLY A 117 19.08 15.20 -10.19
C GLY A 117 18.37 15.83 -9.01
N GLY A 118 17.25 15.25 -8.57
CA GLY A 118 16.51 15.58 -7.37
C GLY A 118 16.42 14.39 -6.43
N ARG A 119 15.25 14.20 -5.81
CA ARG A 119 14.94 12.98 -5.04
C ARG A 119 14.84 11.79 -5.96
N HIS A 120 15.32 10.63 -5.53
CA HIS A 120 15.24 9.38 -6.28
C HIS A 120 15.33 8.19 -5.36
N ILE A 121 14.93 7.02 -5.86
CA ILE A 121 15.06 5.76 -5.14
C ILE A 121 16.28 5.04 -5.71
N MET A 122 17.30 4.80 -4.88
CA MET A 122 18.44 3.97 -5.23
C MET A 122 18.06 2.51 -5.07
N LEU A 123 18.33 1.71 -6.10
CA LEU A 123 18.18 0.26 -6.09
C LEU A 123 19.57 -0.35 -6.02
N LEU A 124 19.92 -0.95 -4.90
CA LEU A 124 21.24 -1.49 -4.58
C LEU A 124 21.22 -3.02 -4.59
N ASP A 125 22.39 -3.62 -4.80
CA ASP A 125 22.56 -5.08 -4.81
C ASP A 125 21.60 -5.78 -5.79
N ILE A 126 21.48 -5.21 -6.99
CA ILE A 126 20.66 -5.82 -8.04
C ILE A 126 21.37 -7.05 -8.62
N ALA A 127 20.65 -8.19 -8.63
CA ALA A 127 21.22 -9.45 -9.12
C ALA A 127 21.40 -9.45 -10.65
N ALA A 128 20.51 -8.78 -11.37
CA ALA A 128 20.54 -8.59 -12.81
C ALA A 128 20.11 -7.16 -13.15
N PRO A 129 20.85 -6.44 -14.02
CA PRO A 129 20.50 -5.08 -14.38
C PRO A 129 19.16 -5.05 -15.13
N PRO A 130 18.29 -4.06 -14.85
CA PRO A 130 17.03 -3.91 -15.54
C PRO A 130 17.26 -3.53 -17.00
N ILE A 131 16.58 -4.23 -17.91
CA ILE A 131 16.72 -4.08 -19.36
C ILE A 131 15.57 -3.22 -19.90
N GLU A 132 15.91 -2.31 -20.83
CA GLU A 132 14.92 -1.43 -21.44
C GLU A 132 13.77 -2.19 -22.08
N GLY A 133 12.53 -1.78 -21.77
CA GLY A 133 11.29 -2.40 -22.23
C GLY A 133 10.68 -3.41 -21.27
N GLU A 134 11.40 -3.80 -20.20
CA GLU A 134 10.86 -4.58 -19.09
C GLU A 134 10.04 -3.71 -18.14
N THR A 135 9.36 -4.35 -17.21
CA THR A 135 8.74 -3.72 -16.04
C THR A 135 9.36 -4.28 -14.77
N VAL A 136 9.36 -3.47 -13.71
CA VAL A 136 9.90 -3.81 -12.39
C VAL A 136 8.94 -3.30 -11.33
N GLU A 137 8.55 -4.14 -10.39
CA GLU A 137 7.74 -3.68 -9.26
C GLU A 137 8.56 -2.78 -8.34
N ILE A 138 7.99 -1.62 -8.01
CA ILE A 138 8.45 -0.76 -6.93
C ILE A 138 7.31 -0.50 -5.96
N CYS A 139 7.62 -0.46 -4.67
CA CYS A 139 6.66 -0.20 -3.61
C CYS A 139 7.12 0.95 -2.71
N ALA A 140 6.19 1.81 -2.35
CA ALA A 140 6.31 2.78 -1.28
C ALA A 140 5.57 2.27 -0.05
N ILE A 141 6.16 2.37 1.14
CA ILE A 141 5.60 1.86 2.38
C ILE A 141 5.61 2.98 3.42
N SER A 142 4.46 3.33 3.93
CA SER A 142 4.33 4.35 4.97
C SER A 142 4.75 3.81 6.34
N ALA A 143 5.06 4.70 7.28
CA ALA A 143 5.31 4.37 8.67
C ALA A 143 4.12 3.65 9.35
N ALA A 144 2.90 3.84 8.85
CA ALA A 144 1.71 3.13 9.28
C ALA A 144 1.55 1.73 8.65
N GLY A 145 2.47 1.33 7.74
CA GLY A 145 2.46 0.03 7.06
C GLY A 145 1.59 -0.03 5.79
N THR A 146 1.02 1.09 5.35
CA THR A 146 0.31 1.15 4.06
C THR A 146 1.30 1.00 2.91
N ARG A 147 1.01 0.11 1.97
CA ARG A 147 1.83 -0.14 0.77
C ARG A 147 1.13 0.41 -0.46
N ALA A 148 1.91 1.06 -1.32
CA ALA A 148 1.53 1.45 -2.67
C ALA A 148 2.57 0.90 -3.64
N CYS A 149 2.21 -0.11 -4.42
CA CYS A 149 3.11 -0.74 -5.39
C CYS A 149 2.66 -0.42 -6.82
N THR A 150 3.60 -0.43 -7.74
CA THR A 150 3.32 -0.23 -9.17
C THR A 150 4.36 -0.92 -10.04
N GLU A 151 3.96 -1.30 -11.24
CA GLU A 151 4.86 -1.74 -12.30
C GLU A 151 5.52 -0.50 -12.94
N ALA A 152 6.81 -0.34 -12.71
CA ALA A 152 7.61 0.75 -13.26
C ALA A 152 8.27 0.32 -14.58
N ALA A 153 8.06 1.08 -15.65
CA ALA A 153 8.67 0.77 -16.93
C ALA A 153 10.19 1.01 -16.91
N VAL A 154 10.97 0.06 -17.43
CA VAL A 154 12.42 0.22 -17.54
C VAL A 154 12.77 1.06 -18.77
N ARG A 155 13.48 2.18 -18.59
CA ARG A 155 13.83 3.17 -19.62
C ARG A 155 15.23 3.70 -19.44
N ARG A 156 15.83 4.19 -20.53
CA ARG A 156 17.14 4.89 -20.46
C ARG A 156 17.04 6.32 -20.01
N GLN A 157 15.91 6.98 -20.30
CA GLN A 157 15.67 8.39 -20.02
C GLN A 157 14.27 8.57 -19.45
N ALA A 158 14.07 9.70 -18.75
CA ALA A 158 12.76 10.10 -18.29
C ALA A 158 11.75 10.13 -19.46
N PRO A 159 10.47 9.83 -19.21
CA PRO A 159 9.41 10.07 -20.19
C PRO A 159 9.49 11.53 -20.66
N GLU A 160 9.39 11.77 -21.96
CA GLU A 160 9.23 13.14 -22.45
C GLU A 160 7.92 13.68 -21.87
N ALA A 161 7.99 14.86 -21.25
CA ALA A 161 6.78 15.56 -20.83
C ALA A 161 5.94 15.76 -22.08
N GLN A 162 4.73 15.21 -22.13
CA GLN A 162 3.80 15.52 -23.22
C GLN A 162 3.47 17.00 -23.10
N GLU A 163 4.16 17.80 -23.91
CA GLU A 163 3.74 19.19 -24.15
C GLU A 163 2.33 19.11 -24.74
N SER A 164 1.36 19.51 -23.94
CA SER A 164 0.01 19.73 -24.43
C SER A 164 0.09 20.86 -25.43
N HIS A 165 0.19 20.56 -26.71
CA HIS A 165 -0.02 21.52 -27.79
C HIS A 165 -1.48 22.01 -27.68
N ALA A 166 -1.70 23.01 -26.85
CA ALA A 166 -2.90 23.82 -26.94
C ALA A 166 -2.82 24.55 -28.28
N ASN A 167 -3.43 23.97 -29.31
CA ASN A 167 -3.67 24.65 -30.57
C ASN A 167 -4.55 25.87 -30.29
N HIS A 168 -3.92 27.04 -30.24
CA HIS A 168 -4.62 28.31 -30.43
C HIS A 168 -4.93 28.45 -31.93
N HIS A 169 -6.17 28.20 -32.28
CA HIS A 169 -6.83 28.71 -33.50
C HIS A 169 -7.72 29.89 -33.11
#